data_6c0ef163a9477d26d0c5e4fd5e20b0a6
#
_entry.id   6c0ef163a9477d26d0c5e4fd5e20b0a6
#
_cell.length_a   1.000
_cell.length_b   1.000
_cell.length_c   1.000
_cell.angle_alpha   90.00
_cell.angle_beta   90.00
_cell.angle_gamma   90.00
#
_symmetry.space_group_name_H-M   'P 1'
#
loop_
_entity.id
_entity.type
_entity.pdbx_description
1 polymer ?
#
loop_
_entity_poly.entity_id
_entity_poly.type
_entity_poly.pdbx_seq_one_letter_code
_entity_poly.pdbx_strand_id
1 'polypeptide(L)'
;MISMKARFAALAALLVLAAGILRAEEDARPVVGVSRVAVEKIRDAALPTFHIVGDSTVRSGGAGAGLWGWGERIAPFFDTNKINVVNHAIGGRSARTFFTEGRWTKVMAATKPGDFVIIQFGHNDGGRIGDPANKHRADGKGIGDETAPDIMPDGSTEQVHTFGWYMAKFADEVKARGATVILCSPIPHKQRWEHGRDFANVAGWDAAVAQAHGVLYFDLTLVITDAYKKIGREKADAFFADKGTHTNDAGAKFNAECVVAGLKSLLGDPLEKFFSQKGKAVESYQPDRQTNSTSAKP
;
A
#
# COMPACT_ATOMS: atom_id res chain seq x y z
N MET A 1 -16.81 -44.27 37.47
CA MET A 1 -16.32 -45.07 36.34
C MET A 1 -16.82 -44.43 35.05
N ILE A 2 -16.00 -43.63 34.41
CA ILE A 2 -16.33 -42.98 33.14
C ILE A 2 -15.95 -43.95 32.01
N SER A 3 -16.95 -44.29 31.20
CA SER A 3 -16.89 -45.32 30.15
C SER A 3 -15.74 -45.04 29.15
N MET A 4 -15.00 -46.11 28.83
CA MET A 4 -13.90 -46.13 27.86
C MET A 4 -14.28 -45.57 26.46
N LYS A 5 -15.58 -45.58 26.12
CA LYS A 5 -16.11 -44.98 24.86
C LYS A 5 -16.06 -43.46 24.82
N ALA A 6 -16.10 -42.76 25.96
CA ALA A 6 -15.98 -41.29 26.00
C ALA A 6 -14.54 -40.78 25.77
N ARG A 7 -13.53 -41.62 26.03
CA ARG A 7 -12.12 -41.24 25.82
C ARG A 7 -11.69 -41.32 24.35
N PHE A 8 -12.30 -42.20 23.56
CA PHE A 8 -12.02 -42.29 22.11
C PHE A 8 -12.67 -41.18 21.30
N ALA A 9 -13.84 -40.68 21.71
CA ALA A 9 -14.49 -39.54 21.03
C ALA A 9 -13.74 -38.22 21.24
N ALA A 10 -13.15 -38.01 22.42
CA ALA A 10 -12.37 -36.79 22.70
C ALA A 10 -11.03 -36.76 21.93
N LEU A 11 -10.39 -37.93 21.72
CA LEU A 11 -9.13 -38.03 21.00
C LEU A 11 -9.34 -37.82 19.47
N ALA A 12 -10.46 -38.31 18.92
CA ALA A 12 -10.82 -38.12 17.51
C ALA A 12 -11.17 -36.66 17.19
N ALA A 13 -11.83 -35.95 18.11
CA ALA A 13 -12.16 -34.55 17.95
C ALA A 13 -10.90 -33.65 17.98
N LEU A 14 -9.90 -33.93 18.81
CA LEU A 14 -8.63 -33.18 18.84
C LEU A 14 -7.78 -33.42 17.59
N LEU A 15 -7.80 -34.62 17.02
CA LEU A 15 -7.05 -34.94 15.78
C LEU A 15 -7.68 -34.27 14.54
N VAL A 16 -8.99 -34.08 14.50
CA VAL A 16 -9.68 -33.39 13.41
C VAL A 16 -9.43 -31.87 13.47
N LEU A 17 -9.36 -31.26 14.69
CA LEU A 17 -8.99 -29.84 14.82
C LEU A 17 -7.52 -29.60 14.45
N ALA A 18 -6.61 -30.50 14.81
CA ALA A 18 -5.18 -30.35 14.45
C ALA A 18 -4.95 -30.51 12.94
N ALA A 19 -5.70 -31.40 12.26
CA ALA A 19 -5.63 -31.56 10.80
C ALA A 19 -6.25 -30.39 10.04
N GLY A 20 -7.26 -29.71 10.62
CA GLY A 20 -7.86 -28.50 10.04
C GLY A 20 -6.94 -27.28 10.11
N ILE A 21 -6.15 -27.16 11.15
CA ILE A 21 -5.18 -26.05 11.32
C ILE A 21 -3.95 -26.25 10.41
N LEU A 22 -3.51 -27.49 10.20
CA LEU A 22 -2.40 -27.82 9.30
C LEU A 22 -2.77 -27.68 7.82
N ARG A 23 -4.05 -27.82 7.45
CA ARG A 23 -4.51 -27.68 6.06
C ARG A 23 -4.70 -26.22 5.61
N ALA A 24 -4.85 -25.28 6.53
CA ALA A 24 -4.97 -23.85 6.21
C ALA A 24 -3.62 -23.19 5.83
N GLU A 25 -2.49 -23.86 6.08
CA GLU A 25 -1.15 -23.36 5.70
C GLU A 25 -0.67 -23.83 4.32
N GLU A 26 -1.31 -24.83 3.72
CA GLU A 26 -0.80 -25.49 2.50
C GLU A 26 -1.46 -25.01 1.19
N ASP A 27 -2.53 -24.20 1.25
CA ASP A 27 -3.26 -23.73 0.06
C ASP A 27 -2.89 -22.30 -0.43
N ALA A 28 -1.73 -21.79 0.00
CA ALA A 28 -1.11 -20.64 -0.65
C ALA A 28 -0.41 -21.12 -1.94
N ARG A 29 -1.17 -21.25 -3.05
CA ARG A 29 -0.61 -21.59 -4.35
C ARG A 29 0.59 -20.70 -4.65
N PRO A 30 1.77 -21.25 -4.99
CA PRO A 30 2.91 -20.43 -5.37
C PRO A 30 2.57 -19.73 -6.69
N VAL A 31 2.44 -18.42 -6.68
CA VAL A 31 2.46 -17.62 -7.90
C VAL A 31 3.87 -17.77 -8.46
N VAL A 32 3.98 -18.52 -9.56
CA VAL A 32 5.23 -18.76 -10.27
C VAL A 32 5.83 -17.40 -10.64
N GLY A 33 7.05 -17.13 -10.18
CA GLY A 33 7.84 -15.95 -10.56
C GLY A 33 7.97 -14.84 -9.53
N VAL A 34 7.43 -15.00 -8.30
CA VAL A 34 7.66 -14.01 -7.22
C VAL A 34 8.78 -14.53 -6.32
N SER A 35 9.97 -13.96 -6.46
CA SER A 35 11.02 -14.11 -5.45
C SER A 35 10.41 -13.81 -4.08
N ARG A 36 10.56 -14.72 -3.11
CA ARG A 36 10.20 -14.48 -1.72
C ARG A 36 11.14 -13.41 -1.18
N VAL A 37 10.78 -12.15 -1.37
CA VAL A 37 11.42 -11.07 -0.64
C VAL A 37 11.01 -11.29 0.82
N ALA A 38 11.98 -11.51 1.68
CA ALA A 38 11.74 -11.63 3.11
C ALA A 38 11.01 -10.36 3.58
N VAL A 39 9.83 -10.51 4.15
CA VAL A 39 9.18 -9.42 4.89
C VAL A 39 10.21 -8.94 5.91
N GLU A 40 10.60 -7.67 5.84
CA GLU A 40 11.52 -7.11 6.82
C GLU A 40 10.92 -7.32 8.20
N LYS A 41 11.65 -8.05 9.05
CA LYS A 41 11.17 -8.34 10.40
C LYS A 41 11.27 -7.09 11.25
N ILE A 42 10.28 -6.86 12.11
CA ILE A 42 10.36 -5.89 13.20
C ILE A 42 11.65 -6.18 13.97
N ARG A 43 12.57 -5.22 13.99
CA ARG A 43 13.92 -5.37 14.58
C ARG A 43 13.87 -5.24 16.10
N ASP A 44 13.06 -4.32 16.58
CA ASP A 44 12.85 -4.07 18.02
C ASP A 44 11.35 -3.85 18.28
N ALA A 45 10.74 -4.78 19.00
CA ALA A 45 9.32 -4.73 19.32
C ALA A 45 8.93 -3.56 20.27
N ALA A 46 9.91 -2.99 21.00
CA ALA A 46 9.68 -1.84 21.87
C ALA A 46 9.51 -0.53 21.09
N LEU A 47 10.09 -0.44 19.88
CA LEU A 47 10.00 0.75 19.05
C LEU A 47 8.66 0.79 18.28
N PRO A 48 8.15 1.99 17.95
CA PRO A 48 7.07 2.11 16.98
C PRO A 48 7.53 1.59 15.61
N THR A 49 6.57 1.22 14.77
CA THR A 49 6.84 0.71 13.42
C THR A 49 6.16 1.59 12.38
N PHE A 50 6.90 1.93 11.33
CA PHE A 50 6.38 2.53 10.10
C PHE A 50 6.09 1.39 9.12
N HIS A 51 4.83 0.97 9.07
CA HIS A 51 4.33 -0.06 8.15
C HIS A 51 4.01 0.57 6.80
N ILE A 52 4.49 -0.04 5.72
CA ILE A 52 4.30 0.42 4.34
C ILE A 52 3.45 -0.62 3.63
N VAL A 53 2.31 -0.20 3.07
CA VAL A 53 1.34 -1.04 2.39
C VAL A 53 1.12 -0.54 0.97
N GLY A 54 1.06 -1.45 0.00
CA GLY A 54 0.84 -1.07 -1.39
C GLY A 54 1.12 -2.18 -2.39
N ASP A 55 1.27 -1.79 -3.64
CA ASP A 55 1.44 -2.66 -4.80
C ASP A 55 2.91 -2.81 -5.26
N SER A 56 3.12 -3.11 -6.55
CA SER A 56 4.46 -3.30 -7.13
C SER A 56 5.32 -2.04 -7.15
N THR A 57 4.72 -0.85 -7.13
CA THR A 57 5.43 0.43 -7.15
C THR A 57 5.94 0.83 -5.77
N VAL A 58 5.46 0.15 -4.73
CA VAL A 58 5.86 0.28 -3.32
C VAL A 58 6.71 -0.89 -2.86
N ARG A 59 6.53 -2.08 -3.47
CA ARG A 59 7.14 -3.35 -3.10
C ARG A 59 8.65 -3.28 -3.01
N SER A 60 9.21 -4.03 -2.06
CA SER A 60 10.64 -4.37 -2.02
C SER A 60 11.09 -5.04 -3.32
N GLY A 61 12.12 -4.48 -3.93
CA GLY A 61 12.66 -4.95 -5.20
C GLY A 61 13.35 -6.30 -5.10
N GLY A 62 13.17 -7.13 -6.11
CA GLY A 62 14.00 -8.31 -6.30
C GLY A 62 15.18 -7.98 -7.19
N ALA A 63 16.40 -8.28 -6.76
CA ALA A 63 17.64 -8.00 -7.50
C ALA A 63 17.66 -8.54 -8.94
N GLY A 64 16.82 -9.54 -9.27
CA GLY A 64 16.80 -10.19 -10.59
C GLY A 64 15.90 -9.54 -11.64
N ALA A 65 14.94 -8.69 -11.25
CA ALA A 65 13.97 -8.13 -12.18
C ALA A 65 14.22 -6.66 -12.56
N GLY A 66 15.16 -5.97 -11.91
CA GLY A 66 15.44 -4.56 -12.14
C GLY A 66 14.29 -3.60 -11.78
N LEU A 67 13.21 -4.13 -11.20
CA LEU A 67 12.01 -3.38 -10.84
C LEU A 67 12.03 -3.09 -9.33
N TRP A 68 11.99 -1.81 -8.97
CA TRP A 68 12.10 -1.36 -7.59
C TRP A 68 10.94 -0.45 -7.21
N GLY A 69 10.32 -0.70 -6.05
CA GLY A 69 9.36 0.21 -5.44
C GLY A 69 10.03 1.16 -4.44
N TRP A 70 9.43 2.32 -4.21
CA TRP A 70 9.96 3.33 -3.31
C TRP A 70 10.06 2.84 -1.85
N GLY A 71 9.18 1.93 -1.42
CA GLY A 71 9.18 1.39 -0.07
C GLY A 71 10.45 0.62 0.30
N GLU A 72 11.17 0.06 -0.68
CA GLU A 72 12.47 -0.56 -0.48
C GLU A 72 13.58 0.46 -0.20
N ARG A 73 13.41 1.68 -0.68
CA ARG A 73 14.46 2.71 -0.64
C ARG A 73 14.21 3.78 0.42
N ILE A 74 13.13 3.65 1.20
CA ILE A 74 12.76 4.68 2.18
C ILE A 74 13.47 4.54 3.54
N ALA A 75 13.83 3.33 3.95
CA ALA A 75 14.42 3.07 5.27
C ALA A 75 15.63 3.98 5.62
N PRO A 76 16.56 4.31 4.69
CA PRO A 76 17.68 5.21 4.98
C PRO A 76 17.29 6.63 5.41
N PHE A 77 16.05 7.05 5.17
CA PHE A 77 15.54 8.35 5.61
C PHE A 77 15.03 8.35 7.06
N PHE A 78 14.95 7.19 7.69
CA PHE A 78 14.52 7.03 9.07
C PHE A 78 15.69 6.64 9.99
N ASP A 79 15.63 7.10 11.24
CA ASP A 79 16.53 6.67 12.31
C ASP A 79 16.04 5.32 12.87
N THR A 80 16.64 4.24 12.39
CA THR A 80 16.24 2.88 12.76
C THR A 80 16.52 2.51 14.23
N ASN A 81 17.15 3.40 15.01
CA ASN A 81 17.23 3.26 16.46
C ASN A 81 15.98 3.81 17.17
N LYS A 82 15.10 4.49 16.45
CA LYS A 82 13.88 5.12 16.99
C LYS A 82 12.59 4.55 16.40
N ILE A 83 12.65 3.95 15.22
CA ILE A 83 11.48 3.40 14.51
C ILE A 83 11.89 2.21 13.65
N ASN A 84 11.07 1.17 13.64
CA ASN A 84 11.18 0.11 12.64
C ASN A 84 10.56 0.60 11.31
N VAL A 85 11.10 0.15 10.19
CA VAL A 85 10.53 0.37 8.85
C VAL A 85 10.26 -0.99 8.24
N VAL A 86 8.98 -1.31 7.97
CA VAL A 86 8.55 -2.63 7.47
C VAL A 86 7.69 -2.48 6.24
N ASN A 87 8.14 -3.04 5.12
CA ASN A 87 7.43 -2.98 3.85
C ASN A 87 6.62 -4.27 3.62
N HIS A 88 5.29 -4.15 3.67
CA HIS A 88 4.31 -5.23 3.42
C HIS A 88 3.80 -5.25 1.98
N ALA A 89 4.22 -4.31 1.13
CA ALA A 89 3.71 -4.18 -0.23
C ALA A 89 3.98 -5.41 -1.08
N ILE A 90 3.00 -5.78 -1.92
CA ILE A 90 3.07 -6.96 -2.78
C ILE A 90 2.72 -6.57 -4.23
N GLY A 91 3.58 -6.92 -5.16
CA GLY A 91 3.38 -6.63 -6.57
C GLY A 91 2.09 -7.22 -7.15
N GLY A 92 1.39 -6.43 -7.97
CA GLY A 92 0.18 -6.84 -8.66
C GLY A 92 -1.08 -6.85 -7.79
N ARG A 93 -1.06 -6.28 -6.59
CA ARG A 93 -2.25 -6.20 -5.72
C ARG A 93 -2.94 -4.86 -5.86
N SER A 94 -4.27 -4.92 -5.93
CA SER A 94 -5.17 -3.80 -5.69
C SER A 94 -5.50 -3.72 -4.19
N ALA A 95 -6.20 -2.68 -3.76
CA ALA A 95 -6.74 -2.58 -2.41
C ALA A 95 -7.62 -3.80 -2.09
N ARG A 96 -8.53 -4.17 -3.03
CA ARG A 96 -9.36 -5.37 -2.95
C ARG A 96 -8.54 -6.64 -2.72
N THR A 97 -7.60 -6.97 -3.61
CA THR A 97 -6.87 -8.25 -3.53
C THR A 97 -5.90 -8.29 -2.36
N PHE A 98 -5.38 -7.15 -1.92
CA PHE A 98 -4.59 -7.08 -0.69
C PHE A 98 -5.44 -7.41 0.54
N PHE A 99 -6.72 -7.01 0.53
CA PHE A 99 -7.68 -7.36 1.57
C PHE A 99 -8.11 -8.82 1.50
N THR A 100 -8.62 -9.28 0.35
CA THR A 100 -9.25 -10.60 0.19
C THR A 100 -8.27 -11.77 0.27
N GLU A 101 -6.98 -11.56 -0.07
CA GLU A 101 -5.92 -12.56 0.10
C GLU A 101 -5.41 -12.65 1.57
N GLY A 102 -6.04 -11.97 2.52
CA GLY A 102 -5.65 -11.99 3.94
C GLY A 102 -4.31 -11.30 4.24
N ARG A 103 -3.76 -10.51 3.31
CA ARG A 103 -2.51 -9.75 3.51
C ARG A 103 -2.71 -8.62 4.49
N TRP A 104 -3.83 -7.93 4.38
CA TRP A 104 -4.23 -6.90 5.33
C TRP A 104 -4.32 -7.41 6.76
N THR A 105 -4.91 -8.60 6.96
CA THR A 105 -4.98 -9.24 8.28
C THR A 105 -3.60 -9.44 8.91
N LYS A 106 -2.57 -9.75 8.09
CA LYS A 106 -1.18 -9.88 8.58
C LYS A 106 -0.58 -8.54 9.00
N VAL A 107 -0.87 -7.46 8.26
CA VAL A 107 -0.48 -6.09 8.66
C VAL A 107 -1.12 -5.73 9.99
N MET A 108 -2.43 -5.94 10.12
CA MET A 108 -3.16 -5.64 11.35
C MET A 108 -2.67 -6.47 12.55
N ALA A 109 -2.28 -7.72 12.35
CA ALA A 109 -1.69 -8.54 13.42
C ALA A 109 -0.34 -8.00 13.91
N ALA A 110 0.41 -7.30 13.06
CA ALA A 110 1.71 -6.70 13.38
C ALA A 110 1.60 -5.27 13.91
N THR A 111 0.46 -4.59 13.69
CA THR A 111 0.25 -3.19 14.06
C THR A 111 -0.15 -3.05 15.52
N LYS A 112 0.48 -2.12 16.24
CA LYS A 112 0.21 -1.80 17.65
C LYS A 112 0.01 -0.29 17.87
N PRO A 113 -0.49 0.12 19.04
CA PRO A 113 -0.62 1.55 19.37
C PRO A 113 0.70 2.31 19.24
N GLY A 114 0.63 3.49 18.62
CA GLY A 114 1.79 4.34 18.36
C GLY A 114 2.55 4.02 17.08
N ASP A 115 2.15 3.00 16.32
CA ASP A 115 2.68 2.72 14.98
C ASP A 115 2.11 3.70 13.93
N PHE A 116 2.71 3.68 12.74
CA PHE A 116 2.28 4.43 11.57
C PHE A 116 2.06 3.47 10.41
N VAL A 117 0.99 3.65 9.64
CA VAL A 117 0.69 2.85 8.45
C VAL A 117 0.47 3.77 7.26
N ILE A 118 1.38 3.73 6.28
CA ILE A 118 1.20 4.42 4.99
C ILE A 118 0.63 3.44 3.97
N ILE A 119 -0.38 3.88 3.21
CA ILE A 119 -1.12 3.04 2.27
C ILE A 119 -1.17 3.70 0.89
N GLN A 120 -0.72 2.98 -0.15
CA GLN A 120 -0.76 3.39 -1.55
C GLN A 120 -1.31 2.27 -2.43
N PHE A 121 -2.47 2.47 -3.05
CA PHE A 121 -3.04 1.61 -4.08
C PHE A 121 -3.55 2.45 -5.26
N GLY A 122 -3.89 1.80 -6.40
CA GLY A 122 -4.46 2.47 -7.57
C GLY A 122 -3.99 1.91 -8.93
N HIS A 123 -2.76 1.34 -9.01
CA HIS A 123 -2.22 0.84 -10.28
C HIS A 123 -2.90 -0.44 -10.77
N ASN A 124 -3.47 -1.24 -9.87
CA ASN A 124 -4.11 -2.52 -10.18
C ASN A 124 -5.62 -2.50 -9.96
N ASP A 125 -6.16 -1.40 -9.48
CA ASP A 125 -7.52 -1.24 -8.98
C ASP A 125 -8.52 -0.91 -10.11
N GLY A 126 -7.99 -0.42 -11.22
CA GLY A 126 -8.78 -0.07 -12.40
C GLY A 126 -9.21 -1.28 -13.24
N GLY A 127 -10.13 -1.02 -14.18
CA GLY A 127 -10.66 -2.01 -15.11
C GLY A 127 -12.11 -2.38 -14.81
N ARG A 128 -12.59 -3.48 -15.44
CA ARG A 128 -13.93 -4.01 -15.23
C ARG A 128 -13.89 -5.15 -14.21
N ILE A 129 -14.78 -5.12 -13.23
CA ILE A 129 -15.02 -6.23 -12.32
C ILE A 129 -15.44 -7.45 -13.14
N GLY A 130 -14.93 -8.63 -12.81
CA GLY A 130 -15.21 -9.87 -13.53
C GLY A 130 -14.43 -10.06 -14.84
N ASP A 131 -13.46 -9.19 -15.14
CA ASP A 131 -12.59 -9.36 -16.30
C ASP A 131 -11.39 -10.29 -15.97
N PRO A 132 -11.32 -11.51 -16.55
CA PRO A 132 -10.22 -12.44 -16.31
C PRO A 132 -8.85 -11.87 -16.73
N ALA A 133 -8.81 -11.02 -17.77
CA ALA A 133 -7.58 -10.38 -18.23
C ALA A 133 -6.99 -9.46 -17.14
N ASN A 134 -7.82 -8.92 -16.27
CA ASN A 134 -7.43 -8.14 -15.09
C ASN A 134 -7.14 -9.01 -13.86
N LYS A 135 -7.17 -10.33 -13.98
CA LYS A 135 -6.90 -11.27 -12.88
C LYS A 135 -7.77 -11.00 -11.64
N HIS A 136 -9.02 -10.60 -11.83
CA HIS A 136 -9.97 -10.29 -10.75
C HIS A 136 -9.45 -9.25 -9.75
N ARG A 137 -8.73 -8.21 -10.21
CA ARG A 137 -8.14 -7.19 -9.34
C ARG A 137 -8.93 -5.90 -9.24
N ALA A 138 -9.81 -5.64 -10.23
CA ALA A 138 -10.55 -4.38 -10.27
C ALA A 138 -11.45 -4.20 -9.06
N ASP A 139 -11.45 -2.99 -8.52
CA ASP A 139 -12.39 -2.51 -7.51
C ASP A 139 -13.56 -1.78 -8.17
N GLY A 140 -14.63 -1.55 -7.42
CA GLY A 140 -15.66 -0.58 -7.80
C GLY A 140 -15.09 0.84 -7.81
N LYS A 141 -15.60 1.70 -8.68
CA LYS A 141 -15.19 3.11 -8.72
C LYS A 141 -15.89 3.92 -7.62
N GLY A 142 -15.19 4.93 -7.10
CA GLY A 142 -15.76 5.85 -6.11
C GLY A 142 -15.43 5.47 -4.67
N ILE A 143 -16.18 6.07 -3.74
CA ILE A 143 -15.97 5.96 -2.29
C ILE A 143 -17.20 5.49 -1.52
N GLY A 144 -18.28 5.14 -2.22
CA GLY A 144 -19.54 4.67 -1.62
C GLY A 144 -19.50 3.19 -1.24
N ASP A 145 -20.66 2.70 -0.75
CA ASP A 145 -20.82 1.31 -0.28
C ASP A 145 -21.32 0.35 -1.37
N GLU A 146 -21.35 0.81 -2.62
CA GLU A 146 -21.84 0.01 -3.74
C GLU A 146 -20.98 -1.25 -3.90
N THR A 147 -21.63 -2.34 -4.27
CA THR A 147 -20.98 -3.61 -4.56
C THR A 147 -21.38 -4.15 -5.93
N ALA A 148 -20.50 -4.95 -6.50
CA ALA A 148 -20.78 -5.71 -7.72
C ALA A 148 -20.25 -7.14 -7.59
N PRO A 149 -20.97 -8.16 -8.14
CA PRO A 149 -20.49 -9.52 -8.09
C PRO A 149 -19.33 -9.75 -9.06
N ASP A 150 -18.35 -10.52 -8.63
CA ASP A 150 -17.29 -11.08 -9.44
C ASP A 150 -17.29 -12.61 -9.29
N ILE A 151 -17.37 -13.34 -10.41
CA ILE A 151 -17.33 -14.79 -10.40
C ILE A 151 -15.86 -15.22 -10.48
N MET A 152 -15.38 -15.78 -9.41
CA MET A 152 -13.99 -16.21 -9.26
C MET A 152 -13.70 -17.50 -10.05
N PRO A 153 -12.43 -17.80 -10.37
CA PRO A 153 -12.05 -19.00 -11.16
C PRO A 153 -12.48 -20.34 -10.53
N ASP A 154 -12.71 -20.38 -9.22
CA ASP A 154 -13.22 -21.56 -8.51
C ASP A 154 -14.74 -21.68 -8.52
N GLY A 155 -15.43 -20.74 -9.20
CA GLY A 155 -16.89 -20.68 -9.28
C GLY A 155 -17.57 -19.98 -8.10
N SER A 156 -16.83 -19.54 -7.09
CA SER A 156 -17.38 -18.71 -6.00
C SER A 156 -17.73 -17.32 -6.49
N THR A 157 -18.61 -16.63 -5.77
CA THR A 157 -18.95 -15.22 -6.05
C THR A 157 -18.41 -14.33 -4.94
N GLU A 158 -17.56 -13.37 -5.31
CA GLU A 158 -17.08 -12.30 -4.44
C GLU A 158 -17.94 -11.04 -4.64
N GLN A 159 -18.39 -10.40 -3.57
CA GLN A 159 -19.00 -9.06 -3.63
C GLN A 159 -17.88 -8.02 -3.54
N VAL A 160 -17.62 -7.38 -4.66
CA VAL A 160 -16.54 -6.40 -4.80
C VAL A 160 -17.05 -5.03 -4.42
N HIS A 161 -16.39 -4.40 -3.46
CA HIS A 161 -16.69 -3.03 -3.02
C HIS A 161 -15.98 -1.98 -3.87
N THR A 162 -16.29 -0.71 -3.62
CA THR A 162 -15.57 0.41 -4.22
C THR A 162 -14.14 0.51 -3.69
N PHE A 163 -13.26 1.16 -4.45
CA PHE A 163 -11.90 1.49 -4.01
C PHE A 163 -11.90 2.21 -2.65
N GLY A 164 -12.73 3.24 -2.53
CA GLY A 164 -12.80 4.02 -1.30
C GLY A 164 -13.32 3.23 -0.09
N TRP A 165 -14.20 2.26 -0.29
CA TRP A 165 -14.63 1.38 0.78
C TRP A 165 -13.46 0.59 1.37
N TYR A 166 -12.58 0.03 0.52
CA TYR A 166 -11.39 -0.68 1.00
C TYR A 166 -10.44 0.27 1.74
N MET A 167 -10.21 1.47 1.18
CA MET A 167 -9.32 2.46 1.82
C MET A 167 -9.88 2.97 3.16
N ALA A 168 -11.20 3.19 3.25
CA ALA A 168 -11.89 3.55 4.49
C ALA A 168 -11.77 2.45 5.55
N LYS A 169 -12.01 1.19 5.14
CA LYS A 169 -11.86 0.04 6.03
C LYS A 169 -10.44 -0.09 6.58
N PHE A 170 -9.43 0.07 5.74
CA PHE A 170 -8.03 0.08 6.18
C PHE A 170 -7.77 1.20 7.18
N ALA A 171 -8.25 2.40 6.89
CA ALA A 171 -8.08 3.56 7.76
C ALA A 171 -8.71 3.34 9.14
N ASP A 172 -9.94 2.87 9.19
CA ASP A 172 -10.67 2.65 10.44
C ASP A 172 -10.05 1.55 11.30
N GLU A 173 -9.61 0.44 10.68
CA GLU A 173 -8.98 -0.65 11.41
C GLU A 173 -7.63 -0.26 12.01
N VAL A 174 -6.81 0.54 11.30
CA VAL A 174 -5.55 1.07 11.84
C VAL A 174 -5.81 2.02 13.00
N LYS A 175 -6.79 2.95 12.86
CA LYS A 175 -7.20 3.85 13.96
C LYS A 175 -7.67 3.08 15.18
N ALA A 176 -8.47 2.02 14.97
CA ALA A 176 -8.94 1.17 16.06
C ALA A 176 -7.81 0.48 16.82
N ARG A 177 -6.62 0.30 16.18
CA ARG A 177 -5.40 -0.19 16.84
C ARG A 177 -4.63 0.89 17.58
N GLY A 178 -5.05 2.16 17.54
CA GLY A 178 -4.31 3.28 18.11
C GLY A 178 -3.07 3.67 17.31
N ALA A 179 -3.00 3.32 16.03
CA ALA A 179 -1.95 3.68 15.10
C ALA A 179 -2.36 4.86 14.21
N THR A 180 -1.37 5.56 13.64
CA THR A 180 -1.58 6.70 12.74
C THR A 180 -1.67 6.21 11.30
N VAL A 181 -2.73 6.61 10.60
CA VAL A 181 -2.95 6.31 9.17
C VAL A 181 -2.46 7.46 8.30
N ILE A 182 -1.79 7.12 7.22
CA ILE A 182 -1.38 8.04 6.15
C ILE A 182 -1.81 7.44 4.82
N LEU A 183 -2.75 8.06 4.12
CA LEU A 183 -3.09 7.70 2.75
C LEU A 183 -2.24 8.53 1.78
N CYS A 184 -1.82 7.93 0.67
CA CYS A 184 -1.19 8.68 -0.41
C CYS A 184 -1.60 8.13 -1.77
N SER A 185 -1.77 9.03 -2.75
CA SER A 185 -2.06 8.66 -4.13
C SER A 185 -0.90 7.90 -4.78
N PRO A 186 -1.13 7.16 -5.89
CA PRO A 186 -0.09 6.38 -6.57
C PRO A 186 1.05 7.24 -7.14
N ILE A 187 2.22 6.63 -7.37
CA ILE A 187 3.24 7.26 -8.22
C ILE A 187 2.72 7.41 -9.65
N PRO A 188 3.10 8.46 -10.41
CA PRO A 188 2.61 8.67 -11.77
C PRO A 188 3.22 7.70 -12.77
N HIS A 189 2.49 7.41 -13.87
CA HIS A 189 3.02 6.67 -15.01
C HIS A 189 3.96 7.52 -15.86
N LYS A 190 4.96 6.87 -16.47
CA LYS A 190 5.95 7.48 -17.37
C LYS A 190 5.34 8.36 -18.46
N GLN A 191 4.27 7.87 -19.12
CA GLN A 191 3.68 8.56 -20.27
C GLN A 191 2.63 9.63 -19.87
N ARG A 192 2.29 9.75 -18.59
CA ARG A 192 1.14 10.55 -18.14
C ARG A 192 1.51 11.74 -17.26
N TRP A 193 2.66 11.71 -16.61
CA TRP A 193 3.02 12.75 -15.64
C TRP A 193 3.11 14.17 -16.25
N GLU A 194 3.37 14.30 -17.56
CA GLU A 194 3.41 15.61 -18.26
C GLU A 194 2.04 16.09 -18.75
N HIS A 195 1.11 15.18 -19.04
CA HIS A 195 -0.13 15.45 -19.77
C HIS A 195 -1.36 15.61 -18.86
N GLY A 196 -1.19 16.28 -17.75
CA GLY A 196 -2.23 16.45 -16.79
C GLY A 196 -1.99 15.60 -15.54
N ARG A 197 -3.02 15.52 -14.71
CA ARG A 197 -2.94 14.81 -13.43
C ARG A 197 -3.27 13.32 -13.63
N ASP A 198 -2.24 12.51 -13.73
CA ASP A 198 -2.42 11.06 -13.66
C ASP A 198 -3.09 10.68 -12.32
N PHE A 199 -3.88 9.63 -12.28
CA PHE A 199 -4.62 9.19 -11.10
C PHE A 199 -5.51 10.24 -10.42
N ALA A 200 -5.98 11.28 -11.14
CA ALA A 200 -6.79 12.35 -10.54
C ALA A 200 -8.01 11.83 -9.76
N ASN A 201 -8.70 10.80 -10.28
CA ASN A 201 -9.83 10.20 -9.59
C ASN A 201 -9.40 9.47 -8.31
N VAL A 202 -8.35 8.64 -8.38
CA VAL A 202 -7.83 7.89 -7.22
C VAL A 202 -7.36 8.84 -6.14
N ALA A 203 -6.58 9.86 -6.51
CA ALA A 203 -6.13 10.90 -5.58
C ALA A 203 -7.30 11.66 -4.94
N GLY A 204 -8.37 11.92 -5.72
CA GLY A 204 -9.59 12.54 -5.20
C GLY A 204 -10.33 11.62 -4.23
N TRP A 205 -10.40 10.31 -4.52
CA TRP A 205 -11.03 9.33 -3.62
C TRP A 205 -10.22 9.17 -2.32
N ASP A 206 -8.89 9.04 -2.40
CA ASP A 206 -8.02 8.99 -1.22
C ASP A 206 -8.19 10.23 -0.33
N ALA A 207 -8.21 11.43 -0.94
CA ALA A 207 -8.42 12.67 -0.22
C ALA A 207 -9.80 12.74 0.46
N ALA A 208 -10.86 12.29 -0.23
CA ALA A 208 -12.20 12.27 0.30
C ALA A 208 -12.35 11.26 1.45
N VAL A 209 -11.77 10.06 1.31
CA VAL A 209 -11.71 9.07 2.39
C VAL A 209 -10.93 9.63 3.58
N ALA A 210 -9.77 10.23 3.35
CA ALA A 210 -8.96 10.81 4.41
C ALA A 210 -9.71 11.89 5.18
N GLN A 211 -10.41 12.77 4.48
CA GLN A 211 -11.25 13.80 5.09
C GLN A 211 -12.40 13.20 5.91
N ALA A 212 -13.13 12.24 5.34
CA ALA A 212 -14.30 11.63 5.98
C ALA A 212 -13.93 10.85 7.26
N HIS A 213 -12.77 10.17 7.24
CA HIS A 213 -12.31 9.32 8.34
C HIS A 213 -11.30 10.02 9.28
N GLY A 214 -10.97 11.30 9.02
CA GLY A 214 -10.06 12.09 9.86
C GLY A 214 -8.66 11.47 9.93
N VAL A 215 -8.10 11.06 8.78
CA VAL A 215 -6.75 10.51 8.65
C VAL A 215 -5.86 11.42 7.79
N LEU A 216 -4.55 11.23 7.86
CA LEU A 216 -3.60 12.04 7.12
C LEU A 216 -3.57 11.64 5.64
N TYR A 217 -3.35 12.63 4.77
CA TYR A 217 -3.24 12.42 3.33
C TYR A 217 -2.26 13.41 2.70
N PHE A 218 -1.50 12.93 1.71
CA PHE A 218 -0.79 13.78 0.76
C PHE A 218 -0.86 13.20 -0.66
N ASP A 219 -0.89 14.08 -1.65
CA ASP A 219 -0.97 13.69 -3.05
C ASP A 219 0.42 13.35 -3.60
N LEU A 220 0.84 12.09 -3.48
CA LEU A 220 2.14 11.64 -3.95
C LEU A 220 2.29 11.74 -5.47
N THR A 221 1.21 11.56 -6.23
CA THR A 221 1.20 11.76 -7.69
C THR A 221 1.65 13.19 -8.02
N LEU A 222 1.11 14.17 -7.31
CA LEU A 222 1.46 15.59 -7.50
C LEU A 222 2.90 15.88 -7.06
N VAL A 223 3.29 15.40 -5.87
CA VAL A 223 4.66 15.57 -5.35
C VAL A 223 5.70 15.10 -6.37
N ILE A 224 5.53 13.87 -6.89
CA ILE A 224 6.48 13.29 -7.85
C ILE A 224 6.40 14.00 -9.20
N THR A 225 5.19 14.32 -9.67
CA THR A 225 5.02 15.05 -10.95
C THR A 225 5.75 16.40 -10.94
N ASP A 226 5.63 17.16 -9.85
CA ASP A 226 6.32 18.43 -9.72
C ASP A 226 7.85 18.26 -9.61
N ALA A 227 8.29 17.21 -8.92
CA ALA A 227 9.71 16.86 -8.86
C ALA A 227 10.25 16.43 -10.23
N TYR A 228 9.50 15.65 -11.01
CA TYR A 228 9.87 15.29 -12.38
C TYR A 228 9.95 16.49 -13.31
N LYS A 229 9.02 17.44 -13.21
CA LYS A 229 9.09 18.71 -13.97
C LYS A 229 10.37 19.49 -13.67
N LYS A 230 10.80 19.53 -12.41
CA LYS A 230 12.03 20.24 -11.99
C LYS A 230 13.29 19.61 -12.56
N ILE A 231 13.38 18.28 -12.65
CA ILE A 231 14.57 17.59 -13.19
C ILE A 231 14.57 17.42 -14.70
N GLY A 232 13.40 17.59 -15.34
CA GLY A 232 13.20 17.45 -16.77
C GLY A 232 12.94 16.04 -17.27
N ARG A 233 12.29 15.94 -18.43
CA ARG A 233 11.77 14.67 -19.00
C ARG A 233 12.82 13.59 -19.15
N GLU A 234 13.97 13.91 -19.73
CA GLU A 234 15.01 12.93 -20.00
C GLU A 234 15.45 12.20 -18.73
N LYS A 235 15.69 12.93 -17.63
CA LYS A 235 16.07 12.35 -16.34
C LYS A 235 14.92 11.57 -15.71
N ALA A 236 13.69 12.10 -15.76
CA ALA A 236 12.53 11.41 -15.22
C ALA A 236 12.25 10.10 -15.96
N ASP A 237 12.34 10.09 -17.29
CA ASP A 237 12.13 8.91 -18.12
C ASP A 237 13.19 7.81 -17.84
N ALA A 238 14.41 8.20 -17.52
CA ALA A 238 15.49 7.27 -17.16
C ALA A 238 15.25 6.54 -15.81
N PHE A 239 14.31 7.00 -14.99
CA PHE A 239 13.94 6.34 -13.74
C PHE A 239 13.04 5.12 -13.93
N PHE A 240 12.45 4.92 -15.12
CA PHE A 240 11.58 3.79 -15.37
C PHE A 240 12.35 2.60 -15.94
N ALA A 241 12.07 1.43 -15.39
CA ALA A 241 12.66 0.15 -15.81
C ALA A 241 11.83 -0.56 -16.89
N ASP A 242 10.55 -0.19 -17.01
CA ASP A 242 9.64 -0.69 -18.03
C ASP A 242 9.02 0.44 -18.85
N LYS A 243 8.04 0.07 -19.69
CA LYS A 243 7.42 1.05 -20.62
C LYS A 243 6.62 2.13 -19.92
N GLY A 244 6.23 1.97 -18.65
CA GLY A 244 5.34 2.97 -18.09
C GLY A 244 5.09 3.02 -16.60
N THR A 245 5.29 1.94 -15.86
CA THR A 245 4.78 1.84 -14.49
C THR A 245 5.88 1.69 -13.44
N HIS A 246 6.83 0.78 -13.66
CA HIS A 246 7.77 0.40 -12.63
C HIS A 246 9.09 1.16 -12.77
N THR A 247 9.60 1.61 -11.64
CA THR A 247 10.89 2.30 -11.59
C THR A 247 12.05 1.31 -11.44
N ASN A 248 13.25 1.75 -11.86
CA ASN A 248 14.51 1.13 -11.52
C ASN A 248 14.99 1.59 -10.13
N ASP A 249 16.19 1.17 -9.72
CA ASP A 249 16.75 1.51 -8.42
C ASP A 249 16.89 3.03 -8.20
N ALA A 250 17.33 3.78 -9.22
CA ALA A 250 17.48 5.23 -9.14
C ALA A 250 16.12 5.93 -9.00
N GLY A 251 15.12 5.49 -9.77
CA GLY A 251 13.76 6.01 -9.69
C GLY A 251 13.09 5.70 -8.35
N ALA A 252 13.28 4.48 -7.82
CA ALA A 252 12.78 4.13 -6.50
C ALA A 252 13.38 4.98 -5.38
N LYS A 253 14.68 5.29 -5.44
CA LYS A 253 15.36 6.20 -4.51
C LYS A 253 14.81 7.62 -4.60
N PHE A 254 14.60 8.12 -5.83
CA PHE A 254 14.02 9.43 -6.06
C PHE A 254 12.59 9.51 -5.54
N ASN A 255 11.76 8.51 -5.84
CA ASN A 255 10.38 8.46 -5.35
C ASN A 255 10.33 8.33 -3.82
N ALA A 256 11.24 7.59 -3.18
CA ALA A 256 11.34 7.53 -1.72
C ALA A 256 11.63 8.90 -1.09
N GLU A 257 12.48 9.71 -1.72
CA GLU A 257 12.74 11.08 -1.29
C GLU A 257 11.47 11.96 -1.44
N CYS A 258 10.75 11.82 -2.55
CA CYS A 258 9.46 12.49 -2.76
C CYS A 258 8.41 12.07 -1.69
N VAL A 259 8.36 10.78 -1.32
CA VAL A 259 7.49 10.33 -0.22
C VAL A 259 7.86 11.02 1.09
N VAL A 260 9.14 11.12 1.41
CA VAL A 260 9.60 11.84 2.63
C VAL A 260 9.22 13.32 2.57
N ALA A 261 9.36 13.98 1.42
CA ALA A 261 8.92 15.36 1.23
C ALA A 261 7.40 15.51 1.48
N GLY A 262 6.59 14.57 0.98
CA GLY A 262 5.15 14.51 1.25
C GLY A 262 4.83 14.25 2.72
N LEU A 263 5.52 13.32 3.38
CA LEU A 263 5.34 13.04 4.81
C LEU A 263 5.61 14.27 5.67
N LYS A 264 6.65 15.04 5.35
CA LYS A 264 7.00 16.29 6.06
C LYS A 264 6.02 17.43 5.81
N SER A 265 5.20 17.37 4.75
CA SER A 265 4.14 18.35 4.48
C SER A 265 2.85 18.10 5.27
N LEU A 266 2.75 16.97 5.95
CA LEU A 266 1.59 16.62 6.77
C LEU A 266 1.48 17.54 7.99
N LEU A 267 0.23 17.84 8.37
CA LEU A 267 -0.05 18.66 9.54
C LEU A 267 0.61 18.07 10.80
N GLY A 268 1.44 18.88 11.46
CA GLY A 268 2.12 18.50 12.69
C GLY A 268 3.35 17.62 12.51
N ASP A 269 3.75 17.31 11.26
CA ASP A 269 4.91 16.46 10.91
C ASP A 269 5.07 15.27 11.89
N PRO A 270 4.14 14.30 11.91
CA PRO A 270 4.06 13.28 12.94
C PRO A 270 5.29 12.35 12.99
N LEU A 271 6.10 12.37 11.93
CA LEU A 271 7.30 11.54 11.79
C LEU A 271 8.61 12.31 12.00
N GLU A 272 8.58 13.61 12.28
CA GLU A 272 9.76 14.50 12.41
C GLU A 272 10.88 13.89 13.29
N LYS A 273 10.52 13.42 14.48
CA LYS A 273 11.48 12.88 15.46
C LYS A 273 12.13 11.56 15.03
N PHE A 274 11.56 10.91 14.02
CA PHE A 274 12.02 9.62 13.52
C PHE A 274 12.90 9.71 12.27
N PHE A 275 13.02 10.88 11.64
CA PHE A 275 13.89 11.03 10.47
C PHE A 275 15.37 10.95 10.87
N SER A 276 16.14 10.24 10.02
CA SER A 276 17.61 10.25 10.04
C SER A 276 18.14 11.62 9.60
N GLN A 277 19.45 11.85 9.65
CA GLN A 277 20.05 13.06 9.08
C GLN A 277 19.70 13.23 7.58
N LYS A 278 19.66 12.11 6.83
CA LYS A 278 19.24 12.12 5.43
C LYS A 278 17.77 12.54 5.28
N GLY A 279 16.87 12.01 6.12
CA GLY A 279 15.46 12.39 6.09
C GLY A 279 15.23 13.84 6.50
N LYS A 280 15.96 14.34 7.50
CA LYS A 280 15.90 15.75 7.91
C LYS A 280 16.34 16.72 6.83
N ALA A 281 17.30 16.32 5.99
CA ALA A 281 17.81 17.13 4.87
C ALA A 281 16.81 17.24 3.70
N VAL A 282 15.79 16.39 3.61
CA VAL A 282 14.74 16.51 2.60
C VAL A 282 13.84 17.69 2.94
N GLU A 283 13.61 18.57 1.98
CA GLU A 283 12.67 19.67 2.13
C GLU A 283 11.23 19.19 2.14
N SER A 284 10.38 19.83 2.97
CA SER A 284 8.94 19.60 2.96
C SER A 284 8.35 20.00 1.62
N TYR A 285 7.48 19.16 1.04
CA TYR A 285 6.80 19.52 -0.20
C TYR A 285 5.90 20.74 0.00
N GLN A 286 6.04 21.68 -0.92
CA GLN A 286 5.18 22.86 -1.03
C GLN A 286 4.63 22.89 -2.46
N PRO A 287 3.31 22.79 -2.66
CA PRO A 287 2.73 22.88 -4.00
C PRO A 287 2.99 24.28 -4.59
N ASP A 288 3.34 24.34 -5.88
CA ASP A 288 3.49 25.59 -6.57
C ASP A 288 2.18 26.38 -6.55
N ARG A 289 2.19 27.60 -6.04
CA ARG A 289 0.99 28.45 -5.88
C ARG A 289 0.28 28.80 -7.20
N GLN A 290 0.90 28.50 -8.35
CA GLN A 290 0.38 28.86 -9.68
C GLN A 290 -0.65 27.87 -10.26
N THR A 291 -0.87 26.70 -9.69
CA THR A 291 -1.80 25.70 -10.27
C THR A 291 -3.25 25.83 -9.78
N ASN A 292 -3.54 26.69 -8.80
CA ASN A 292 -4.88 26.82 -8.22
C ASN A 292 -5.71 28.00 -8.75
N SER A 293 -5.29 28.72 -9.81
CA SER A 293 -6.01 29.93 -10.28
C SER A 293 -6.98 29.72 -11.45
N THR A 294 -7.26 28.48 -11.88
CA THR A 294 -8.16 28.22 -13.01
C THR A 294 -9.31 27.27 -12.67
N SER A 295 -10.13 27.60 -11.67
CA SER A 295 -11.51 27.08 -11.60
C SER A 295 -12.38 27.86 -10.62
N ALA A 296 -12.53 29.17 -10.88
CA ALA A 296 -13.68 29.92 -10.40
C ALA A 296 -14.02 30.94 -11.50
N LYS A 297 -14.83 30.50 -12.45
CA LYS A 297 -15.71 31.41 -13.20
C LYS A 297 -17.16 31.03 -12.93
N PRO A 298 -18.01 32.02 -12.67
CA PRO A 298 -19.39 31.84 -12.24
C PRO A 298 -20.29 31.20 -13.30
#